data_bde4560ea5c41d4b40d0d67dbefe1c0e
#
_entry.id   bde4560ea5c41d4b40d0d67dbefe1c0e
#
_cell.length_a   1.000
_cell.length_b   1.000
_cell.length_c   1.000
_cell.angle_alpha   90.00
_cell.angle_beta   90.00
_cell.angle_gamma   90.00
#
_symmetry.space_group_name_H-M   'P 1'
#
loop_
_entity.id
_entity.type
_entity.pdbx_description
1 polymer ?
#
loop_
_entity_poly.entity_id
_entity_poly.type
_entity_poly.pdbx_seq_one_letter_code
_entity_poly.pdbx_strand_id
1 'polypeptide(L)'
;MGVGPMIRSLRKRLRLTIAVAASAALAAGVAIGATAASASSTPSFAGYHTPALVSASYYRDTNRTATPIKHLVVIFDENESFDHYFGTYPYAANTDGTKFVAKPGTPTVNGLYSKITKNGPAGPLLTSNPNEYNPQRLTYAQALTCDQNHDYLPEQQAENNGQMNEFVQFTEQDDCSTTGEYYGPPGIVMDYFDGNTVTGLWNYAQNYAMSDNNWDTTFGPSTEGAIDVSSGLSSDGYAVTPSGTKTTDAGAITSDGTVYGDIDPYYDECSDSNHTSSNPEGVMTGENVGDLLNAKHVTWGWFQGGFAPTSSNSGGAVCGAQSDNIDGSALNEYTPHWNPFQFNATTANPAHLAPSSESAIGRTDQANHQYDLSDFSETLKDGNLPSVSYLKATTAQSGHPGESDPLDEQQWIVNTVNQIEQSRYWASTAIVITYDDSDGWYDHVAPKLLNGSDNSSIDTAMCEATAVTVGSGSGRCGYSQRLPMIVISPYTRDNYVSSNLTDTTSVVKFIEQNWLHGQRIPGSFDATSGSLDAPGGLLDFNVRPHFQPVILNPTTGAVVSGGGWG
;
A
#
# COMPACT_ATOMS: atom_id res chain seq x y z
N MET A 1 -51.68 -31.98 21.78
CA MET A 1 -51.17 -32.94 22.75
C MET A 1 -49.78 -33.38 22.28
N GLY A 2 -48.72 -33.09 22.84
CA GLY A 2 -48.21 -32.90 24.15
C GLY A 2 -46.91 -32.11 24.16
N VAL A 3 -46.68 -31.62 25.30
CA VAL A 3 -45.78 -30.59 25.81
C VAL A 3 -44.40 -31.13 26.12
N GLY A 4 -43.38 -30.35 25.86
CA GLY A 4 -42.13 -30.00 26.50
C GLY A 4 -41.16 -31.09 27.00
N PRO A 5 -40.06 -30.77 27.63
CA PRO A 5 -39.69 -29.51 28.31
C PRO A 5 -38.28 -28.97 28.03
N MET A 6 -38.11 -27.69 28.39
CA MET A 6 -36.84 -26.97 28.56
C MET A 6 -35.88 -27.68 29.54
N ILE A 7 -34.60 -27.67 29.22
CA ILE A 7 -33.52 -27.87 30.21
C ILE A 7 -32.67 -26.60 30.27
N ARG A 8 -32.73 -25.91 31.38
CA ARG A 8 -31.82 -24.82 31.77
C ARG A 8 -30.55 -25.43 32.37
N SER A 9 -29.40 -25.06 31.81
CA SER A 9 -28.09 -25.38 32.39
C SER A 9 -27.61 -24.16 33.22
N LEU A 10 -27.45 -24.38 34.53
CA LEU A 10 -26.85 -23.43 35.47
C LEU A 10 -25.32 -23.43 35.31
N ARG A 11 -24.74 -22.26 35.03
CA ARG A 11 -23.29 -22.05 35.18
C ARG A 11 -22.99 -21.62 36.64
N LYS A 12 -22.24 -22.45 37.34
CA LYS A 12 -21.65 -22.14 38.67
C LYS A 12 -20.44 -21.20 38.49
N ARG A 13 -20.52 -20.03 39.13
CA ARG A 13 -19.36 -19.14 39.30
C ARG A 13 -18.47 -19.66 40.42
N LEU A 14 -17.19 -19.93 40.13
CA LEU A 14 -16.17 -20.24 41.12
C LEU A 14 -15.37 -18.96 41.40
N ARG A 15 -15.50 -18.42 42.60
CA ARG A 15 -14.66 -17.32 43.10
C ARG A 15 -13.41 -17.89 43.74
N LEU A 16 -12.23 -17.54 43.23
CA LEU A 16 -10.95 -17.83 43.86
C LEU A 16 -10.49 -16.60 44.66
N THR A 17 -10.36 -16.76 45.96
CA THR A 17 -9.84 -15.75 46.88
C THR A 17 -8.34 -15.99 47.04
N ILE A 18 -7.49 -15.03 46.73
CA ILE A 18 -6.05 -15.09 47.01
C ILE A 18 -5.77 -14.17 48.20
N ALA A 19 -5.19 -14.78 49.25
CA ALA A 19 -4.79 -14.11 50.46
C ALA A 19 -3.43 -13.42 50.29
N VAL A 20 -3.34 -12.20 50.83
CA VAL A 20 -2.11 -11.41 50.95
C VAL A 20 -1.37 -11.86 52.19
N ALA A 21 -0.10 -12.25 52.06
CA ALA A 21 0.82 -12.38 53.18
C ALA A 21 1.92 -11.31 53.04
N ALA A 22 1.94 -10.39 53.99
CA ALA A 22 3.00 -9.42 54.16
C ALA A 22 4.14 -10.03 54.98
N SER A 23 5.38 -9.85 54.55
CA SER A 23 6.56 -10.05 55.40
C SER A 23 7.57 -8.93 55.15
N ALA A 24 7.85 -8.17 56.19
CA ALA A 24 8.87 -7.14 56.24
C ALA A 24 10.23 -7.75 56.66
N ALA A 25 11.32 -7.37 56.00
CA ALA A 25 12.67 -7.39 56.58
C ALA A 25 13.69 -6.54 55.78
N LEU A 26 14.22 -5.60 56.49
CA LEU A 26 15.57 -5.01 56.55
C LEU A 26 16.30 -4.50 55.31
N ALA A 27 16.68 -3.25 55.46
CA ALA A 27 17.59 -2.45 54.67
C ALA A 27 19.03 -2.97 54.66
N ALA A 28 19.66 -3.01 53.50
CA ALA A 28 21.10 -2.84 53.30
C ALA A 28 21.30 -2.06 52.01
N GLY A 29 21.87 -0.84 52.11
CA GLY A 29 22.09 0.04 50.99
C GLY A 29 23.24 -0.44 50.11
N VAL A 30 22.98 -0.48 48.81
CA VAL A 30 23.99 -0.40 47.76
C VAL A 30 23.44 0.56 46.73
N ALA A 31 24.16 1.65 46.53
CA ALA A 31 23.89 2.59 45.45
C ALA A 31 24.28 1.94 44.12
N ILE A 32 23.28 1.63 43.30
CA ILE A 32 23.50 1.28 41.90
C ILE A 32 22.71 2.30 41.04
N GLY A 33 23.42 2.88 40.09
CA GLY A 33 22.94 3.97 39.25
C GLY A 33 21.63 3.66 38.56
N ALA A 34 20.78 4.68 38.54
CA ALA A 34 19.59 4.71 37.71
C ALA A 34 20.02 4.67 36.23
N THR A 35 19.76 3.54 35.59
CA THR A 35 19.68 3.55 34.11
C THR A 35 18.34 4.19 33.79
N ALA A 36 18.42 5.38 33.22
CA ALA A 36 17.29 6.06 32.64
C ALA A 36 16.72 5.17 31.53
N ALA A 37 15.43 4.88 31.63
CA ALA A 37 14.67 4.39 30.50
C ALA A 37 14.86 5.39 29.36
N SER A 38 15.33 4.91 28.23
CA SER A 38 15.45 5.71 27.02
C SER A 38 14.03 6.04 26.56
N ALA A 39 13.58 7.24 26.85
CA ALA A 39 12.48 7.83 26.11
C ALA A 39 12.91 7.86 24.64
N SER A 40 12.09 7.30 23.75
CA SER A 40 12.25 7.44 22.32
C SER A 40 12.32 8.95 22.03
N SER A 41 13.49 9.43 21.67
CA SER A 41 13.67 10.80 21.25
C SER A 41 13.12 10.93 19.85
N THR A 42 11.92 11.47 19.73
CA THR A 42 11.50 12.15 18.49
C THR A 42 12.61 13.10 18.10
N PRO A 43 13.16 13.04 16.87
CA PRO A 43 14.17 13.99 16.44
C PRO A 43 13.52 15.37 16.39
N SER A 44 13.97 16.28 17.28
CA SER A 44 13.58 17.67 17.21
C SER A 44 14.30 18.32 16.04
N PHE A 45 13.56 18.66 15.00
CA PHE A 45 14.05 19.39 13.84
C PHE A 45 14.24 20.88 14.16
N ALA A 46 15.31 21.21 14.86
CA ALA A 46 15.74 22.59 15.04
C ALA A 46 17.02 22.81 14.21
N GLY A 47 16.90 23.60 13.13
CA GLY A 47 18.02 24.10 12.37
C GLY A 47 18.16 23.64 10.92
N TYR A 48 17.12 23.83 10.11
CA TYR A 48 17.27 23.64 8.66
C TYR A 48 17.94 24.85 8.02
N HIS A 49 19.19 24.68 7.61
CA HIS A 49 19.79 25.53 6.60
C HIS A 49 19.26 25.07 5.24
N THR A 50 18.69 26.00 4.46
CA THR A 50 18.37 25.76 3.04
C THR A 50 19.63 25.23 2.35
N PRO A 51 19.63 24.01 1.78
CA PRO A 51 20.78 23.55 1.03
C PRO A 51 20.97 24.45 -0.17
N ALA A 52 22.16 24.97 -0.36
CA ALA A 52 22.52 25.66 -1.58
C ALA A 52 22.25 24.70 -2.75
N LEU A 53 21.54 25.18 -3.79
CA LEU A 53 21.28 24.44 -5.02
C LEU A 53 22.61 23.90 -5.55
N VAL A 54 22.88 22.61 -5.29
CA VAL A 54 24.04 21.92 -5.85
C VAL A 54 23.71 21.72 -7.32
N SER A 55 24.52 22.32 -8.18
CA SER A 55 24.35 22.21 -9.63
C SER A 55 24.36 20.74 -10.05
N ALA A 56 23.40 20.35 -10.88
CA ALA A 56 23.13 18.98 -11.39
C ALA A 56 24.30 18.32 -12.16
N SER A 57 25.55 18.77 -12.00
CA SER A 57 26.68 18.38 -12.84
C SER A 57 27.60 17.29 -12.24
N TYR A 58 27.30 16.69 -11.09
CA TYR A 58 28.29 15.85 -10.41
C TYR A 58 28.02 14.35 -10.34
N TYR A 59 26.87 13.84 -10.85
CA TYR A 59 26.66 12.40 -10.91
C TYR A 59 26.56 11.92 -12.37
N ARG A 60 27.58 11.27 -12.86
CA ARG A 60 27.47 10.45 -14.07
C ARG A 60 26.79 9.13 -13.66
N ASP A 61 25.47 9.12 -13.62
CA ASP A 61 24.72 7.89 -13.71
C ASP A 61 25.04 7.26 -15.08
N THR A 62 25.62 6.06 -15.07
CA THR A 62 26.02 5.36 -16.28
C THR A 62 24.83 4.73 -17.00
N ASN A 63 23.64 4.69 -16.36
CA ASN A 63 22.44 4.13 -16.94
C ASN A 63 21.72 5.18 -17.82
N ARG A 64 21.67 4.93 -19.12
CA ARG A 64 20.90 5.74 -20.05
C ARG A 64 19.42 5.46 -19.83
N THR A 65 18.70 6.45 -19.31
CA THR A 65 17.23 6.44 -19.22
C THR A 65 16.60 7.12 -20.45
N ALA A 66 15.39 6.72 -20.80
CA ALA A 66 14.63 7.34 -21.89
C ALA A 66 14.15 8.76 -21.53
N THR A 67 13.93 9.03 -20.24
CA THR A 67 13.45 10.30 -19.71
C THR A 67 14.48 10.95 -18.77
N PRO A 68 14.25 12.18 -18.28
CA PRO A 68 15.09 12.78 -17.24
C PRO A 68 15.10 12.06 -15.89
N ILE A 69 14.15 11.16 -15.64
CA ILE A 69 14.04 10.40 -14.39
C ILE A 69 15.18 9.38 -14.30
N LYS A 70 15.96 9.48 -13.23
CA LYS A 70 17.06 8.57 -12.88
C LYS A 70 16.74 7.68 -11.69
N HIS A 71 15.80 8.13 -10.87
CA HIS A 71 15.33 7.42 -9.69
C HIS A 71 13.82 7.41 -9.69
N LEU A 72 13.23 6.22 -9.65
CA LEU A 72 11.81 5.98 -9.37
C LEU A 72 11.72 5.44 -7.96
N VAL A 73 10.91 6.07 -7.12
CA VAL A 73 10.55 5.55 -5.80
C VAL A 73 9.06 5.26 -5.83
N VAL A 74 8.68 4.03 -5.59
CA VAL A 74 7.29 3.59 -5.51
C VAL A 74 6.97 3.38 -4.04
N ILE A 75 6.13 4.23 -3.48
CA ILE A 75 5.50 4.05 -2.17
C ILE A 75 4.24 3.24 -2.45
N PHE A 76 4.24 2.00 -2.00
CA PHE A 76 3.21 1.02 -2.28
C PHE A 76 2.51 0.69 -0.96
N ASP A 77 1.38 1.34 -0.74
CA ASP A 77 0.63 1.27 0.50
C ASP A 77 -0.56 0.32 0.42
N GLU A 78 -1.40 0.28 1.44
CA GLU A 78 -2.43 -0.71 1.65
C GLU A 78 -3.83 -0.12 1.58
N ASN A 79 -4.64 -0.80 0.82
CA ASN A 79 -6.06 -1.08 0.87
C ASN A 79 -6.98 0.15 0.85
N GLU A 80 -6.88 0.98 -0.22
CA GLU A 80 -7.72 2.17 -0.29
C GLU A 80 -8.37 2.38 -1.66
N SER A 81 -9.71 2.47 -1.71
CA SER A 81 -10.36 2.89 -2.94
C SER A 81 -10.19 4.39 -3.21
N PHE A 82 -10.30 4.79 -4.47
CA PHE A 82 -10.20 6.20 -4.84
C PHE A 82 -11.27 7.07 -4.16
N ASP A 83 -12.52 6.63 -4.12
CA ASP A 83 -13.59 7.42 -3.49
C ASP A 83 -13.44 7.52 -1.97
N HIS A 84 -12.85 6.51 -1.32
CA HIS A 84 -12.61 6.51 0.12
C HIS A 84 -11.68 7.66 0.53
N TYR A 85 -10.63 7.95 -0.25
CA TYR A 85 -9.66 9.02 0.06
C TYR A 85 -9.85 10.31 -0.75
N PHE A 86 -10.42 10.24 -1.96
CA PHE A 86 -10.51 11.38 -2.88
C PHE A 86 -11.92 11.67 -3.38
N GLY A 87 -12.95 10.94 -2.96
CA GLY A 87 -14.32 11.06 -3.47
C GLY A 87 -14.92 12.46 -3.36
N THR A 88 -14.41 13.31 -2.47
CA THR A 88 -14.85 14.72 -2.34
C THR A 88 -13.78 15.75 -2.67
N TYR A 89 -12.60 15.33 -3.15
CA TYR A 89 -11.52 16.25 -3.53
C TYR A 89 -12.00 17.30 -4.56
N PRO A 90 -11.69 18.60 -4.39
CA PRO A 90 -10.82 19.18 -3.36
C PRO A 90 -11.59 19.87 -2.21
N TYR A 91 -12.73 19.37 -1.79
CA TYR A 91 -13.64 20.02 -0.83
C TYR A 91 -13.64 19.31 0.52
N ALA A 92 -12.84 19.81 1.47
CA ALA A 92 -12.84 19.36 2.86
C ALA A 92 -13.90 20.09 3.69
N ALA A 93 -14.51 19.39 4.66
CA ALA A 93 -15.53 19.94 5.54
C ALA A 93 -14.99 21.02 6.50
N ASN A 94 -13.71 20.92 6.90
CA ASN A 94 -13.01 21.82 7.81
C ASN A 94 -13.70 21.98 9.18
N THR A 95 -14.27 20.89 9.68
CA THR A 95 -14.97 20.84 10.97
C THR A 95 -14.16 20.17 12.08
N ASP A 96 -13.12 19.43 11.72
CA ASP A 96 -12.21 18.67 12.60
C ASP A 96 -10.86 18.45 11.91
N GLY A 97 -9.93 17.72 12.54
CA GLY A 97 -8.62 17.40 11.96
C GLY A 97 -7.79 18.58 11.49
N THR A 98 -6.98 18.37 10.47
CA THR A 98 -6.16 19.43 9.87
C THR A 98 -6.98 20.19 8.81
N LYS A 99 -6.93 21.51 8.87
CA LYS A 99 -7.65 22.34 7.89
C LYS A 99 -7.00 22.23 6.51
N PHE A 100 -7.81 21.88 5.51
CA PHE A 100 -7.42 21.91 4.10
C PHE A 100 -8.18 23.00 3.34
N VAL A 101 -7.48 23.77 2.54
CA VAL A 101 -8.07 24.80 1.67
C VAL A 101 -7.45 24.63 0.28
N ALA A 102 -8.28 24.26 -0.68
CA ALA A 102 -7.87 24.12 -2.06
C ALA A 102 -7.30 25.44 -2.63
N LYS A 103 -6.25 25.36 -3.43
CA LYS A 103 -5.74 26.49 -4.21
C LYS A 103 -6.81 26.96 -5.21
N PRO A 104 -6.86 28.26 -5.55
CA PRO A 104 -7.72 28.72 -6.63
C PRO A 104 -7.42 27.98 -7.93
N GLY A 105 -8.46 27.44 -8.57
CA GLY A 105 -8.31 26.69 -9.81
C GLY A 105 -7.94 25.22 -9.66
N THR A 106 -7.91 24.67 -8.44
CA THR A 106 -7.75 23.23 -8.23
C THR A 106 -8.83 22.47 -8.98
N PRO A 107 -8.47 21.52 -9.87
CA PRO A 107 -9.44 20.70 -10.60
C PRO A 107 -10.28 19.86 -9.66
N THR A 108 -11.49 19.55 -10.08
CA THR A 108 -12.30 18.49 -9.46
C THR A 108 -11.94 17.13 -10.03
N VAL A 109 -12.30 16.09 -9.32
CA VAL A 109 -12.16 14.69 -9.75
C VAL A 109 -13.49 14.12 -10.20
N ASN A 110 -13.49 12.96 -10.85
CA ASN A 110 -14.66 12.11 -10.98
C ASN A 110 -14.92 11.44 -9.62
N GLY A 111 -15.67 12.11 -8.75
CA GLY A 111 -15.89 11.72 -7.36
C GLY A 111 -17.38 11.67 -6.99
N LEU A 112 -17.67 11.57 -5.69
CA LEU A 112 -19.00 11.32 -5.13
C LEU A 112 -20.00 12.47 -5.26
N TYR A 113 -19.57 13.66 -5.69
CA TYR A 113 -20.44 14.84 -5.77
C TYR A 113 -20.65 15.33 -7.20
N SER A 114 -21.79 15.91 -7.46
CA SER A 114 -22.13 16.51 -8.77
C SER A 114 -22.20 18.04 -8.74
N LYS A 115 -22.18 18.64 -7.56
CA LYS A 115 -22.20 20.10 -7.35
C LYS A 115 -21.68 20.48 -5.98
N ILE A 116 -21.23 21.73 -5.86
CA ILE A 116 -20.89 22.35 -4.58
C ILE A 116 -22.03 23.28 -4.15
N THR A 117 -22.43 23.16 -2.89
CA THR A 117 -23.44 24.00 -2.24
C THR A 117 -22.80 24.81 -1.11
N LYS A 118 -23.55 25.71 -0.51
CA LYS A 118 -23.11 26.43 0.71
C LYS A 118 -22.80 25.50 1.90
N ASN A 119 -23.30 24.27 1.86
CA ASN A 119 -23.11 23.26 2.90
C ASN A 119 -22.04 22.21 2.49
N GLY A 120 -21.32 22.40 1.38
CA GLY A 120 -20.29 21.50 0.87
C GLY A 120 -20.70 20.68 -0.35
N PRO A 121 -19.96 19.59 -0.65
CA PRO A 121 -20.26 18.67 -1.74
C PRO A 121 -21.65 18.09 -1.64
N ALA A 122 -22.34 17.94 -2.76
CA ALA A 122 -23.68 17.38 -2.81
C ALA A 122 -23.95 16.68 -4.15
N GLY A 123 -24.73 15.62 -4.10
CA GLY A 123 -25.10 14.84 -5.28
C GLY A 123 -25.91 13.61 -4.91
N PRO A 124 -26.45 12.90 -5.92
CA PRO A 124 -27.22 11.68 -5.67
C PRO A 124 -26.40 10.60 -4.95
N LEU A 125 -25.14 10.43 -5.29
CA LEU A 125 -24.26 9.42 -4.66
C LEU A 125 -24.09 9.64 -3.14
N LEU A 126 -24.16 10.88 -2.68
CA LEU A 126 -24.09 11.23 -1.25
C LEU A 126 -25.43 11.20 -0.52
N THR A 127 -26.58 11.16 -1.23
CA THR A 127 -27.91 11.34 -0.60
C THR A 127 -28.97 10.34 -1.05
N SER A 128 -28.70 9.57 -2.08
CA SER A 128 -29.60 8.58 -2.69
C SER A 128 -28.76 7.57 -3.44
N ASN A 129 -27.74 7.04 -2.76
CA ASN A 129 -26.82 6.04 -3.34
C ASN A 129 -27.60 4.79 -3.73
N PRO A 130 -27.22 4.08 -4.81
CA PRO A 130 -27.87 2.82 -5.16
C PRO A 130 -27.61 1.68 -4.15
N ASN A 131 -26.57 1.78 -3.32
CA ASN A 131 -26.32 0.87 -2.21
C ASN A 131 -27.30 1.08 -1.05
N GLU A 132 -27.33 0.16 -0.09
CA GLU A 132 -28.22 0.21 1.06
C GLU A 132 -27.99 1.45 1.95
N TYR A 133 -26.75 1.92 2.05
CA TYR A 133 -26.36 3.12 2.79
C TYR A 133 -25.79 4.18 1.86
N ASN A 134 -25.90 5.44 2.28
CA ASN A 134 -25.24 6.56 1.60
C ASN A 134 -23.87 6.78 2.21
N PRO A 135 -22.83 7.13 1.42
CA PRO A 135 -21.52 7.50 1.93
C PRO A 135 -21.61 8.60 3.00
N GLN A 136 -20.93 8.40 4.12
CA GLN A 136 -20.79 9.39 5.17
C GLN A 136 -19.33 9.81 5.28
N ARG A 137 -19.09 11.04 5.66
CA ARG A 137 -17.74 11.50 5.93
C ARG A 137 -17.27 10.97 7.28
N LEU A 138 -16.15 10.28 7.29
CA LEU A 138 -15.43 9.90 8.50
C LEU A 138 -14.71 11.13 9.09
N THR A 139 -14.79 11.27 10.40
CA THR A 139 -14.09 12.33 11.12
C THR A 139 -12.67 11.91 11.47
N TYR A 140 -11.81 12.87 11.79
CA TYR A 140 -10.46 12.61 12.25
C TYR A 140 -10.38 11.61 13.44
N ALA A 141 -11.38 11.62 14.32
CA ALA A 141 -11.46 10.70 15.46
C ALA A 141 -11.97 9.29 15.09
N GLN A 142 -12.35 9.07 13.85
CA GLN A 142 -12.82 7.80 13.30
C GLN A 142 -11.81 7.25 12.29
N ALA A 143 -10.54 7.63 12.41
CA ALA A 143 -9.50 7.26 11.47
C ALA A 143 -9.23 5.75 11.46
N LEU A 144 -9.28 5.12 12.64
CA LEU A 144 -9.07 3.69 12.77
C LEU A 144 -10.39 2.96 12.49
N THR A 145 -10.51 2.36 11.32
CA THR A 145 -11.69 1.64 10.85
C THR A 145 -11.50 0.13 10.90
N CYS A 146 -12.61 -0.59 10.83
CA CYS A 146 -12.59 -2.03 10.62
C CYS A 146 -12.14 -2.37 9.21
N ASP A 147 -11.48 -3.51 9.07
CA ASP A 147 -11.12 -4.14 7.81
C ASP A 147 -12.38 -4.58 7.04
N GLN A 148 -12.39 -4.40 5.73
CA GLN A 148 -13.49 -4.77 4.85
C GLN A 148 -13.13 -6.04 4.07
N ASN A 149 -14.13 -6.72 3.53
CA ASN A 149 -13.91 -7.93 2.73
C ASN A 149 -13.51 -7.56 1.30
N HIS A 150 -12.26 -7.78 0.97
CA HIS A 150 -11.67 -7.53 -0.35
C HIS A 150 -11.25 -8.80 -1.08
N ASP A 151 -11.86 -9.95 -0.72
CA ASP A 151 -11.66 -11.19 -1.45
C ASP A 151 -12.10 -11.07 -2.93
N TYR A 152 -11.45 -11.82 -3.80
CA TYR A 152 -11.64 -11.80 -5.26
C TYR A 152 -13.09 -11.93 -5.73
N LEU A 153 -13.89 -12.86 -5.17
CA LEU A 153 -15.28 -13.02 -5.55
C LEU A 153 -16.24 -12.01 -4.92
N PRO A 154 -16.12 -11.66 -3.62
CA PRO A 154 -16.92 -10.61 -2.99
C PRO A 154 -16.86 -9.26 -3.71
N GLU A 155 -15.69 -8.80 -4.12
CA GLU A 155 -15.55 -7.55 -4.87
C GLU A 155 -16.29 -7.57 -6.21
N GLN A 156 -16.16 -8.66 -6.98
CA GLN A 156 -16.94 -8.82 -8.22
C GLN A 156 -18.46 -8.80 -7.96
N GLN A 157 -18.89 -9.39 -6.83
CA GLN A 157 -20.32 -9.40 -6.46
C GLN A 157 -20.79 -8.00 -6.06
N ALA A 158 -19.96 -7.22 -5.36
CA ALA A 158 -20.28 -5.86 -4.95
C ALA A 158 -20.52 -4.92 -6.14
N GLU A 159 -19.79 -5.10 -7.21
CA GLU A 159 -19.96 -4.36 -8.45
C GLU A 159 -21.28 -4.66 -9.20
N ASN A 160 -21.79 -5.87 -9.04
CA ASN A 160 -23.08 -6.31 -9.60
C ASN A 160 -23.26 -5.93 -11.09
N ASN A 161 -22.37 -6.41 -11.95
CA ASN A 161 -22.35 -6.12 -13.39
C ASN A 161 -22.28 -4.60 -13.70
N GLY A 162 -21.45 -3.87 -12.96
CA GLY A 162 -21.22 -2.45 -13.13
C GLY A 162 -22.32 -1.55 -12.59
N GLN A 163 -23.25 -2.08 -11.79
CA GLN A 163 -24.26 -1.28 -11.10
C GLN A 163 -23.71 -0.59 -9.84
N MET A 164 -22.58 -1.06 -9.31
CA MET A 164 -21.88 -0.52 -8.14
C MET A 164 -22.81 -0.36 -6.93
N ASN A 165 -23.60 -1.37 -6.62
CA ASN A 165 -24.73 -1.21 -5.70
C ASN A 165 -24.92 -2.33 -4.67
N GLU A 166 -23.95 -3.25 -4.53
CA GLU A 166 -24.03 -4.34 -3.55
C GLU A 166 -22.79 -4.41 -2.63
N PHE A 167 -22.08 -3.30 -2.41
CA PHE A 167 -20.91 -3.23 -1.53
C PHE A 167 -21.24 -3.60 -0.09
N VAL A 168 -22.33 -3.07 0.46
CA VAL A 168 -22.77 -3.38 1.83
C VAL A 168 -23.08 -4.87 2.02
N GLN A 169 -23.50 -5.56 0.95
CA GLN A 169 -23.87 -6.97 1.00
C GLN A 169 -22.69 -7.92 0.89
N PHE A 170 -21.62 -7.53 0.20
CA PHE A 170 -20.53 -8.45 -0.16
C PHE A 170 -19.17 -8.05 0.37
N THR A 171 -18.89 -6.76 0.48
CA THR A 171 -17.57 -6.30 0.93
C THR A 171 -17.58 -5.67 2.31
N GLU A 172 -18.76 -5.32 2.90
CA GLU A 172 -18.80 -4.92 4.29
C GLU A 172 -18.51 -6.12 5.20
N GLN A 173 -17.43 -6.05 5.95
CA GLN A 173 -17.10 -7.03 6.96
C GLN A 173 -16.87 -6.31 8.28
N ASP A 174 -17.54 -6.78 9.34
CA ASP A 174 -17.36 -6.29 10.70
C ASP A 174 -16.25 -7.12 11.39
N ASP A 175 -15.11 -7.30 10.72
CA ASP A 175 -13.93 -7.88 11.36
C ASP A 175 -13.12 -6.78 12.03
N CYS A 176 -13.73 -6.22 13.04
CA CYS A 176 -13.05 -5.31 13.93
C CYS A 176 -12.19 -6.12 14.88
N SER A 177 -10.90 -5.94 14.83
CA SER A 177 -9.95 -6.54 15.76
C SER A 177 -10.48 -6.51 17.20
N THR A 178 -10.37 -7.62 17.89
CA THR A 178 -10.87 -7.79 19.26
C THR A 178 -10.08 -7.00 20.30
N THR A 179 -9.08 -6.22 19.90
CA THR A 179 -8.12 -5.56 20.79
C THR A 179 -8.20 -4.03 20.79
N GLY A 180 -8.84 -3.40 19.79
CA GLY A 180 -8.94 -1.95 19.67
C GLY A 180 -10.37 -1.40 19.69
N GLU A 181 -10.51 -0.07 19.72
CA GLU A 181 -11.78 0.64 19.52
C GLU A 181 -11.91 1.06 18.04
N TYR A 182 -12.03 0.09 17.13
CA TYR A 182 -12.19 0.34 15.72
C TYR A 182 -13.58 0.87 15.40
N TYR A 183 -13.67 1.80 14.43
CA TYR A 183 -14.93 2.35 13.98
C TYR A 183 -15.51 1.50 12.83
N GLY A 184 -16.65 0.87 13.06
CA GLY A 184 -17.29 -0.06 12.11
C GLY A 184 -18.82 -0.12 12.25
N PRO A 185 -19.58 0.99 12.08
CA PRO A 185 -21.03 0.92 12.04
C PRO A 185 -21.52 0.28 10.72
N PRO A 186 -22.76 -0.25 10.67
CA PRO A 186 -23.33 -0.74 9.42
C PRO A 186 -23.29 0.32 8.31
N GLY A 187 -22.81 -0.06 7.14
CA GLY A 187 -22.59 0.82 5.99
C GLY A 187 -21.21 1.48 5.96
N ILE A 188 -20.30 1.08 6.85
CA ILE A 188 -18.95 1.66 6.94
C ILE A 188 -18.20 1.59 5.59
N VAL A 189 -18.36 0.50 4.85
CA VAL A 189 -17.72 0.29 3.54
C VAL A 189 -18.06 1.39 2.51
N MET A 190 -19.11 2.15 2.73
CA MET A 190 -19.53 3.27 1.89
C MET A 190 -18.86 4.60 2.25
N ASP A 191 -18.25 4.69 3.43
CA ASP A 191 -17.80 5.93 4.03
C ASP A 191 -16.48 6.43 3.43
N TYR A 192 -16.14 7.70 3.65
CA TYR A 192 -14.98 8.33 3.05
C TYR A 192 -14.28 9.32 3.97
N PHE A 193 -12.99 9.48 3.83
CA PHE A 193 -12.23 10.58 4.41
C PHE A 193 -12.19 11.79 3.48
N ASP A 194 -11.97 12.97 4.04
CA ASP A 194 -11.67 14.17 3.28
C ASP A 194 -10.31 14.75 3.69
N GLY A 195 -9.94 15.88 3.08
CA GLY A 195 -8.65 16.53 3.31
C GLY A 195 -8.38 16.98 4.76
N ASN A 196 -9.31 16.76 5.69
CA ASN A 196 -9.07 17.00 7.11
C ASN A 196 -8.36 15.81 7.80
N THR A 197 -8.45 14.64 7.22
CA THR A 197 -7.78 13.41 7.69
C THR A 197 -6.63 13.04 6.76
N VAL A 198 -6.87 12.91 5.45
CA VAL A 198 -5.84 12.61 4.44
C VAL A 198 -5.18 13.89 3.89
N THR A 199 -4.85 14.80 4.78
CA THR A 199 -4.39 16.16 4.45
C THR A 199 -3.10 16.16 3.64
N GLY A 200 -2.17 15.28 3.97
CA GLY A 200 -0.87 15.15 3.28
C GLY A 200 -1.04 14.75 1.83
N LEU A 201 -1.83 13.71 1.56
CA LEU A 201 -2.11 13.24 0.22
C LEU A 201 -2.82 14.30 -0.62
N TRP A 202 -3.81 15.03 -0.05
CA TRP A 202 -4.48 16.12 -0.75
C TRP A 202 -3.55 17.30 -1.02
N ASN A 203 -2.60 17.58 -0.12
CA ASN A 203 -1.59 18.59 -0.37
C ASN A 203 -0.59 18.17 -1.45
N TYR A 204 -0.22 16.89 -1.54
CA TYR A 204 0.59 16.42 -2.66
C TYR A 204 -0.20 16.49 -3.98
N ALA A 205 -1.45 16.05 -4.00
CA ALA A 205 -2.30 16.12 -5.19
C ALA A 205 -2.43 17.54 -5.75
N GLN A 206 -2.57 18.57 -4.88
CA GLN A 206 -2.68 19.96 -5.36
C GLN A 206 -1.33 20.66 -5.59
N ASN A 207 -0.20 20.03 -5.29
CA ASN A 207 1.13 20.58 -5.57
C ASN A 207 1.85 19.83 -6.70
N TYR A 208 1.34 18.66 -7.08
CA TYR A 208 1.88 17.77 -8.11
C TYR A 208 0.74 17.23 -8.97
N ALA A 209 0.81 15.97 -9.39
CA ALA A 209 -0.21 15.35 -10.22
C ALA A 209 -0.83 14.12 -9.56
N MET A 210 -2.14 13.98 -9.69
CA MET A 210 -2.86 12.77 -9.30
C MET A 210 -3.68 12.21 -10.45
N SER A 211 -4.04 10.93 -10.38
CA SER A 211 -4.99 10.30 -11.30
C SER A 211 -6.38 10.21 -10.64
N ASP A 212 -7.43 10.46 -11.43
CA ASP A 212 -8.80 10.07 -11.07
C ASP A 212 -9.32 8.88 -11.92
N ASN A 213 -8.39 8.20 -12.62
CA ASN A 213 -8.67 7.07 -13.49
C ASN A 213 -7.53 6.03 -13.42
N ASN A 214 -7.07 5.73 -12.20
CA ASN A 214 -6.15 4.66 -11.91
C ASN A 214 -6.92 3.48 -11.32
N TRP A 215 -6.61 2.27 -11.74
CA TRP A 215 -7.39 1.08 -11.44
C TRP A 215 -6.54 0.01 -10.79
N ASP A 216 -7.13 -0.73 -9.88
CA ASP A 216 -6.60 -2.01 -9.54
C ASP A 216 -6.66 -2.93 -10.76
N THR A 217 -5.57 -3.66 -11.01
CA THR A 217 -5.39 -4.44 -12.24
C THR A 217 -6.27 -5.67 -12.29
N THR A 218 -6.48 -6.31 -11.14
CA THR A 218 -7.33 -7.50 -10.94
C THR A 218 -8.18 -7.34 -9.70
N PHE A 219 -9.27 -8.08 -9.60
CA PHE A 219 -9.97 -8.25 -8.32
C PHE A 219 -9.10 -9.06 -7.36
N GLY A 220 -9.30 -8.87 -6.08
CA GLY A 220 -8.71 -9.66 -5.01
C GLY A 220 -7.83 -8.87 -4.05
N PRO A 221 -7.32 -9.56 -3.01
CA PRO A 221 -6.60 -8.93 -1.92
C PRO A 221 -5.13 -8.65 -2.25
N SER A 222 -4.38 -8.20 -1.25
CA SER A 222 -3.05 -7.59 -1.35
C SER A 222 -2.01 -8.38 -2.14
N THR A 223 -2.06 -9.71 -2.14
CA THR A 223 -1.06 -10.53 -2.86
C THR A 223 -1.10 -10.29 -4.37
N GLU A 224 -2.29 -10.15 -4.97
CA GLU A 224 -2.45 -9.87 -6.40
C GLU A 224 -1.89 -8.49 -6.76
N GLY A 225 -2.28 -7.46 -6.02
CA GLY A 225 -1.77 -6.11 -6.24
C GLY A 225 -0.25 -6.03 -6.08
N ALA A 226 0.31 -6.71 -5.08
CA ALA A 226 1.77 -6.80 -4.89
C ALA A 226 2.46 -7.48 -6.09
N ILE A 227 1.91 -8.59 -6.60
CA ILE A 227 2.46 -9.24 -7.79
C ILE A 227 2.31 -8.33 -9.02
N ASP A 228 1.19 -7.62 -9.15
CA ASP A 228 0.94 -6.75 -10.29
C ASP A 228 1.89 -5.55 -10.32
N VAL A 229 2.22 -4.93 -9.20
CA VAL A 229 3.21 -3.82 -9.18
C VAL A 229 4.63 -4.27 -9.52
N SER A 230 4.93 -5.56 -9.39
CA SER A 230 6.26 -6.14 -9.66
C SER A 230 6.40 -6.80 -11.03
N SER A 231 5.29 -7.34 -11.56
CA SER A 231 5.33 -8.12 -12.80
C SER A 231 4.10 -7.98 -13.68
N GLY A 232 2.93 -7.65 -13.12
CA GLY A 232 1.65 -7.77 -13.80
C GLY A 232 1.36 -9.20 -14.27
N LEU A 233 1.91 -10.20 -13.58
CA LEU A 233 1.84 -11.61 -13.97
C LEU A 233 1.55 -12.46 -12.73
N SER A 234 0.29 -12.44 -12.30
CA SER A 234 -0.20 -13.25 -11.17
C SER A 234 -0.46 -14.72 -11.55
N SER A 235 -0.09 -15.16 -12.76
CA SER A 235 -0.18 -16.54 -13.25
C SER A 235 1.16 -17.27 -13.26
N ASP A 236 1.14 -18.56 -13.59
CA ASP A 236 2.31 -19.46 -13.60
C ASP A 236 2.86 -19.80 -12.20
N GLY A 237 2.03 -19.62 -11.16
CA GLY A 237 2.33 -19.99 -9.79
C GLY A 237 1.98 -21.43 -9.44
N TYR A 238 2.30 -21.80 -8.24
CA TYR A 238 1.80 -23.01 -7.57
C TYR A 238 1.98 -22.90 -6.06
N ALA A 239 1.13 -23.60 -5.33
CA ALA A 239 1.28 -23.72 -3.90
C ALA A 239 2.15 -24.90 -3.52
N VAL A 240 2.87 -24.77 -2.41
CA VAL A 240 3.65 -25.81 -1.76
C VAL A 240 3.29 -25.92 -0.29
N THR A 241 3.42 -27.10 0.27
CA THR A 241 3.46 -27.26 1.73
C THR A 241 4.76 -26.65 2.28
N PRO A 242 4.86 -26.35 3.57
CA PRO A 242 6.13 -25.87 4.17
C PRO A 242 7.33 -26.81 3.96
N SER A 243 7.09 -28.08 3.64
CA SER A 243 8.13 -29.04 3.24
C SER A 243 8.53 -28.96 1.76
N GLY A 244 7.98 -28.03 0.98
CA GLY A 244 8.26 -27.85 -0.45
C GLY A 244 7.55 -28.83 -1.38
N THR A 245 6.52 -29.54 -0.90
CA THR A 245 5.75 -30.45 -1.74
C THR A 245 4.60 -29.71 -2.40
N LYS A 246 4.51 -29.74 -3.74
CA LYS A 246 3.38 -29.13 -4.45
C LYS A 246 2.04 -29.66 -3.96
N THR A 247 1.12 -28.74 -3.76
CA THR A 247 -0.26 -29.02 -3.34
C THR A 247 -1.25 -28.25 -4.22
N THR A 248 -2.47 -28.75 -4.32
CA THR A 248 -3.60 -28.07 -4.97
C THR A 248 -4.61 -27.55 -3.93
N ASP A 249 -4.29 -27.71 -2.66
CA ASP A 249 -5.15 -27.32 -1.53
C ASP A 249 -4.61 -26.05 -0.90
N ALA A 250 -4.68 -24.94 -1.64
CA ALA A 250 -4.16 -23.67 -1.18
C ALA A 250 -5.26 -22.62 -0.94
N GLY A 251 -6.41 -22.75 -1.59
CA GLY A 251 -7.51 -21.77 -1.47
C GLY A 251 -7.23 -20.40 -2.09
N ALA A 252 -5.97 -20.11 -2.46
CA ALA A 252 -5.52 -18.83 -3.00
C ALA A 252 -4.82 -18.93 -4.36
N ILE A 253 -4.65 -20.13 -4.89
CA ILE A 253 -4.05 -20.38 -6.22
C ILE A 253 -4.94 -21.34 -7.02
N THR A 254 -5.30 -20.95 -8.24
CA THR A 254 -6.10 -21.78 -9.15
C THR A 254 -5.32 -22.99 -9.66
N SER A 255 -6.02 -23.96 -10.25
CA SER A 255 -5.38 -25.15 -10.80
C SER A 255 -4.46 -24.89 -11.99
N ASP A 256 -4.63 -23.77 -12.68
CA ASP A 256 -3.78 -23.31 -13.79
C ASP A 256 -2.67 -22.34 -13.33
N GLY A 257 -2.59 -22.09 -12.02
CA GLY A 257 -1.45 -21.40 -11.41
C GLY A 257 -1.64 -19.89 -11.19
N THR A 258 -2.86 -19.38 -11.24
CA THR A 258 -3.12 -17.96 -10.94
C THR A 258 -3.36 -17.77 -9.45
N VAL A 259 -2.69 -16.80 -8.86
CA VAL A 259 -2.96 -16.31 -7.50
C VAL A 259 -4.20 -15.43 -7.55
N TYR A 260 -5.15 -15.66 -6.63
CA TYR A 260 -6.41 -14.91 -6.50
C TYR A 260 -6.84 -14.71 -5.04
N GLY A 261 -5.91 -14.80 -4.12
CA GLY A 261 -6.13 -14.64 -2.69
C GLY A 261 -4.82 -14.61 -1.93
N ASP A 262 -4.84 -14.15 -0.69
CA ASP A 262 -3.64 -14.01 0.11
C ASP A 262 -2.99 -15.35 0.42
N ILE A 263 -1.70 -15.37 0.17
CA ILE A 263 -0.83 -16.52 0.41
C ILE A 263 0.60 -16.03 0.69
N ASP A 264 1.21 -16.52 1.74
CA ASP A 264 2.60 -16.18 2.06
C ASP A 264 3.60 -16.80 1.06
N PRO A 265 4.71 -16.13 0.77
CA PRO A 265 5.71 -16.61 -0.16
C PRO A 265 6.55 -17.76 0.42
N TYR A 266 6.78 -18.80 -0.39
CA TYR A 266 7.60 -19.97 0.00
C TYR A 266 9.08 -19.62 0.21
N TYR A 267 9.61 -18.65 -0.50
CA TYR A 267 11.01 -18.24 -0.36
C TYR A 267 11.20 -17.15 0.70
N ASP A 268 10.47 -17.26 1.81
CA ASP A 268 10.54 -16.34 2.93
C ASP A 268 10.50 -17.09 4.26
N GLU A 269 11.61 -17.12 4.99
CA GLU A 269 11.66 -17.78 6.29
C GLU A 269 10.78 -17.09 7.34
N CYS A 270 10.37 -15.83 7.10
CA CYS A 270 9.47 -15.09 7.98
C CYS A 270 7.98 -15.29 7.65
N SER A 271 7.61 -16.02 6.60
CA SER A 271 6.24 -16.45 6.32
C SER A 271 5.60 -17.21 7.49
N ASP A 272 6.42 -17.90 8.27
CA ASP A 272 6.04 -18.51 9.54
C ASP A 272 7.14 -18.34 10.59
N SER A 273 7.12 -17.22 11.30
CA SER A 273 8.16 -16.87 12.28
C SER A 273 8.42 -17.94 13.36
N ASN A 274 7.46 -18.81 13.68
CA ASN A 274 7.66 -19.92 14.61
C ASN A 274 7.95 -21.26 13.92
N HIS A 275 7.88 -21.33 12.60
CA HIS A 275 8.12 -22.50 11.74
C HIS A 275 7.30 -23.73 12.13
N THR A 276 6.03 -23.51 12.48
CA THR A 276 5.09 -24.57 12.89
C THR A 276 3.83 -24.60 12.06
N SER A 277 3.64 -23.65 11.14
CA SER A 277 2.51 -23.60 10.23
C SER A 277 2.46 -24.86 9.34
N SER A 278 1.27 -25.26 8.98
CA SER A 278 1.00 -26.25 7.95
C SER A 278 0.35 -25.62 6.72
N ASN A 279 0.16 -24.31 6.72
CA ASN A 279 -0.48 -23.61 5.62
C ASN A 279 0.39 -23.73 4.36
N PRO A 280 -0.22 -23.87 3.20
CA PRO A 280 0.50 -23.77 1.93
C PRO A 280 1.09 -22.37 1.72
N GLU A 281 2.20 -22.31 1.01
CA GLU A 281 2.91 -21.10 0.62
C GLU A 281 3.00 -21.01 -0.91
N GLY A 282 3.06 -19.78 -1.43
CA GLY A 282 3.03 -19.49 -2.85
C GLY A 282 4.41 -19.46 -3.49
N VAL A 283 4.51 -19.96 -4.72
CA VAL A 283 5.69 -19.84 -5.57
C VAL A 283 5.27 -19.31 -6.94
N MET A 284 5.92 -18.23 -7.39
CA MET A 284 5.80 -17.72 -8.76
C MET A 284 7.00 -18.15 -9.61
N THR A 285 6.74 -18.52 -10.87
CA THR A 285 7.78 -18.99 -11.80
C THR A 285 8.02 -18.06 -12.97
N GLY A 286 7.14 -17.07 -13.19
CA GLY A 286 7.30 -16.04 -14.20
C GLY A 286 8.44 -15.08 -13.90
N GLU A 287 8.90 -14.34 -14.91
CA GLU A 287 9.83 -13.22 -14.71
C GLU A 287 9.11 -12.05 -14.02
N ASN A 288 9.83 -11.36 -13.12
CA ASN A 288 9.41 -10.08 -12.59
C ASN A 288 10.34 -8.95 -13.08
N VAL A 289 10.00 -7.71 -12.78
CA VAL A 289 10.77 -6.55 -13.22
C VAL A 289 12.20 -6.55 -12.66
N GLY A 290 12.41 -7.14 -11.48
CA GLY A 290 13.74 -7.30 -10.85
C GLY A 290 14.66 -8.17 -11.69
N ASP A 291 14.17 -9.25 -12.30
CA ASP A 291 14.95 -10.09 -13.23
C ASP A 291 15.41 -9.28 -14.45
N LEU A 292 14.54 -8.47 -15.02
CA LEU A 292 14.87 -7.62 -16.17
C LEU A 292 15.88 -6.52 -15.80
N LEU A 293 15.73 -5.91 -14.62
CA LEU A 293 16.66 -4.90 -14.10
C LEU A 293 18.05 -5.51 -13.84
N ASN A 294 18.09 -6.71 -13.25
CA ASN A 294 19.32 -7.46 -13.03
C ASN A 294 20.04 -7.76 -14.36
N ALA A 295 19.31 -8.21 -15.37
CA ALA A 295 19.85 -8.51 -16.69
C ALA A 295 20.46 -7.27 -17.39
N LYS A 296 20.04 -6.06 -17.01
CA LYS A 296 20.54 -4.77 -17.54
C LYS A 296 21.49 -4.06 -16.58
N HIS A 297 21.80 -4.65 -15.44
CA HIS A 297 22.63 -4.05 -14.37
C HIS A 297 22.08 -2.68 -13.90
N VAL A 298 20.76 -2.53 -13.89
CA VAL A 298 20.06 -1.39 -13.30
C VAL A 298 19.91 -1.66 -11.81
N THR A 299 20.28 -0.70 -10.97
CA THR A 299 20.17 -0.84 -9.52
C THR A 299 18.71 -0.75 -9.08
N TRP A 300 18.29 -1.66 -8.20
CA TRP A 300 16.93 -1.65 -7.67
C TRP A 300 16.87 -2.28 -6.28
N GLY A 301 15.76 -2.10 -5.57
CA GLY A 301 15.50 -2.76 -4.30
C GLY A 301 14.05 -2.65 -3.87
N TRP A 302 13.60 -3.65 -3.13
CA TRP A 302 12.40 -3.64 -2.30
C TRP A 302 12.81 -3.38 -0.85
N PHE A 303 12.21 -2.40 -0.22
CA PHE A 303 12.49 -1.97 1.14
C PHE A 303 11.19 -2.04 1.95
N GLN A 304 11.11 -2.97 2.90
CA GLN A 304 9.89 -3.19 3.69
C GLN A 304 10.16 -3.08 5.18
N GLY A 305 9.21 -2.49 5.90
CA GLY A 305 9.28 -2.39 7.35
C GLY A 305 9.34 -3.77 8.02
N GLY A 306 10.20 -3.91 9.03
CA GLY A 306 10.36 -5.14 9.79
C GLY A 306 11.00 -6.30 9.04
N PHE A 307 11.55 -6.07 7.83
CA PHE A 307 12.23 -7.12 7.05
C PHE A 307 13.48 -7.66 7.74
N ALA A 308 14.19 -6.85 8.52
CA ALA A 308 15.35 -7.31 9.26
C ALA A 308 14.96 -8.29 10.37
N PRO A 309 15.51 -9.53 10.43
CA PRO A 309 15.16 -10.47 11.48
C PRO A 309 15.62 -9.98 12.84
N THR A 310 14.75 -10.12 13.84
CA THR A 310 15.07 -9.82 15.25
C THR A 310 15.83 -10.95 15.93
N SER A 311 15.70 -12.16 15.40
CA SER A 311 16.37 -13.37 15.89
C SER A 311 16.37 -14.46 14.84
N SER A 312 16.89 -15.64 15.16
CA SER A 312 16.75 -16.85 14.37
C SER A 312 16.54 -18.05 15.27
N ASN A 313 15.90 -19.09 14.75
CA ASN A 313 15.71 -20.36 15.42
C ASN A 313 16.14 -21.53 14.53
N SER A 314 15.77 -22.77 14.88
CA SER A 314 16.15 -23.95 14.07
C SER A 314 15.47 -24.02 12.69
N GLY A 315 14.44 -23.22 12.45
CA GLY A 315 13.73 -23.12 11.17
C GLY A 315 14.30 -22.05 10.26
N GLY A 316 14.94 -21.01 10.78
CA GLY A 316 15.46 -19.90 10.01
C GLY A 316 15.35 -18.54 10.69
N ALA A 317 15.20 -17.49 9.90
CA ALA A 317 15.00 -16.12 10.32
C ALA A 317 13.64 -15.94 11.06
N VAL A 318 13.59 -14.98 12.00
CA VAL A 318 12.39 -14.60 12.75
C VAL A 318 12.23 -13.09 12.67
N CYS A 319 11.22 -12.61 11.95
CA CYS A 319 10.86 -11.21 11.83
C CYS A 319 9.84 -10.85 12.91
N GLY A 320 10.32 -10.55 14.10
CA GLY A 320 9.49 -10.31 15.29
C GLY A 320 9.55 -8.86 15.78
N ALA A 321 9.92 -7.90 14.91
CA ALA A 321 9.80 -6.49 15.23
C ALA A 321 8.32 -6.09 15.35
N GLN A 322 8.00 -5.21 16.31
CA GLN A 322 6.65 -4.73 16.54
C GLN A 322 6.62 -3.21 16.66
N SER A 323 5.55 -2.60 16.15
CA SER A 323 5.21 -1.19 16.32
C SER A 323 3.82 -1.07 16.94
N ASP A 324 3.58 0.04 17.65
CA ASP A 324 2.27 0.34 18.18
C ASP A 324 1.43 1.07 17.12
N ASN A 325 0.19 0.64 16.97
CA ASN A 325 -0.85 1.35 16.26
C ASN A 325 -1.32 2.58 17.07
N ILE A 326 -2.11 3.48 16.46
CA ILE A 326 -2.67 4.68 17.09
C ILE A 326 -3.49 4.37 18.35
N ASP A 327 -4.11 3.21 18.45
CA ASP A 327 -4.83 2.73 19.63
C ASP A 327 -3.90 2.16 20.73
N GLY A 328 -2.59 2.05 20.44
CA GLY A 328 -1.57 1.47 21.31
C GLY A 328 -1.50 -0.05 21.29
N SER A 329 -2.16 -0.73 20.36
CA SER A 329 -1.97 -2.16 20.11
C SER A 329 -0.64 -2.39 19.39
N ALA A 330 0.09 -3.44 19.78
CA ALA A 330 1.35 -3.80 19.14
C ALA A 330 1.09 -4.77 17.98
N LEU A 331 1.57 -4.41 16.80
CA LEU A 331 1.49 -5.21 15.57
C LEU A 331 2.88 -5.66 15.13
N ASN A 332 2.97 -6.82 14.49
CA ASN A 332 4.20 -7.21 13.80
C ASN A 332 4.44 -6.22 12.64
N GLU A 333 5.69 -5.79 12.47
CA GLU A 333 6.03 -4.81 11.43
C GLU A 333 6.06 -5.41 10.04
N TYR A 334 6.41 -6.69 9.91
CA TYR A 334 6.57 -7.39 8.63
C TYR A 334 5.37 -8.27 8.31
N THR A 335 4.80 -8.07 7.13
CA THR A 335 3.77 -8.91 6.52
C THR A 335 4.33 -9.56 5.26
N PRO A 336 4.50 -10.89 5.22
CA PRO A 336 5.25 -11.57 4.16
C PRO A 336 4.63 -11.46 2.77
N HIS A 337 3.30 -11.64 2.62
CA HIS A 337 2.63 -11.64 1.33
C HIS A 337 2.62 -10.27 0.63
N TRP A 338 2.95 -9.19 1.34
CA TRP A 338 3.15 -7.87 0.73
C TRP A 338 4.44 -7.77 -0.11
N ASN A 339 5.36 -8.74 0.01
CA ASN A 339 6.62 -8.71 -0.73
C ASN A 339 6.58 -9.62 -1.97
N PRO A 340 6.27 -9.08 -3.16
CA PRO A 340 6.11 -9.89 -4.36
C PRO A 340 7.39 -10.58 -4.82
N PHE A 341 8.55 -10.04 -4.48
CA PHE A 341 9.83 -10.58 -4.92
C PHE A 341 10.27 -11.82 -4.13
N GLN A 342 9.66 -12.06 -2.96
CA GLN A 342 9.88 -13.27 -2.16
C GLN A 342 9.15 -14.50 -2.73
N PHE A 343 8.22 -14.33 -3.67
CA PHE A 343 7.58 -15.45 -4.38
C PHE A 343 8.46 -16.09 -5.45
N ASN A 344 9.51 -15.41 -5.92
CA ASN A 344 10.36 -15.87 -7.01
C ASN A 344 11.76 -16.23 -6.51
N ALA A 345 12.22 -17.46 -6.78
CA ALA A 345 13.56 -17.91 -6.38
C ALA A 345 14.71 -17.03 -6.90
N THR A 346 14.49 -16.28 -7.98
CA THR A 346 15.51 -15.42 -8.62
C THR A 346 15.73 -14.10 -7.89
N THR A 347 14.72 -13.60 -7.19
CA THR A 347 14.75 -12.29 -6.52
C THR A 347 14.57 -12.36 -5.01
N ALA A 348 14.21 -13.52 -4.48
CA ALA A 348 14.02 -13.70 -3.04
C ALA A 348 15.32 -13.63 -2.22
N ASN A 349 15.19 -13.21 -0.97
CA ASN A 349 16.18 -13.29 0.10
C ASN A 349 15.60 -14.11 1.27
N PRO A 350 15.52 -15.44 1.16
CA PRO A 350 14.77 -16.26 2.09
C PRO A 350 15.17 -16.11 3.56
N ALA A 351 16.46 -15.95 3.81
CA ALA A 351 17.01 -15.83 5.16
C ALA A 351 17.12 -14.38 5.66
N HIS A 352 16.54 -13.42 4.94
CA HIS A 352 16.55 -12.00 5.29
C HIS A 352 17.94 -11.45 5.60
N LEU A 353 18.93 -11.85 4.80
CA LEU A 353 20.31 -11.41 5.00
C LEU A 353 20.43 -9.91 4.72
N ALA A 354 21.09 -9.21 5.65
CA ALA A 354 21.42 -7.81 5.43
C ALA A 354 22.36 -7.63 4.21
N PRO A 355 22.37 -6.47 3.56
CA PRO A 355 23.31 -6.20 2.48
C PRO A 355 24.75 -6.37 2.98
N SER A 356 25.64 -6.87 2.13
CA SER A 356 27.05 -7.10 2.49
C SER A 356 27.80 -5.81 2.85
N SER A 357 27.29 -4.67 2.43
CA SER A 357 27.69 -3.31 2.79
C SER A 357 26.65 -2.31 2.30
N GLU A 358 26.62 -1.11 2.87
CA GLU A 358 25.75 -0.01 2.40
C GLU A 358 25.91 0.26 0.89
N SER A 359 27.13 0.19 0.37
CA SER A 359 27.39 0.38 -1.07
C SER A 359 26.91 -0.78 -1.95
N ALA A 360 26.52 -1.91 -1.38
CA ALA A 360 25.93 -3.04 -2.10
C ALA A 360 24.41 -2.89 -2.27
N ILE A 361 23.76 -2.02 -1.52
CA ILE A 361 22.32 -1.78 -1.64
C ILE A 361 21.98 -1.42 -3.09
N GLY A 362 20.94 -2.04 -3.61
CA GLY A 362 20.51 -1.91 -5.00
C GLY A 362 21.30 -2.77 -6.01
N ARG A 363 22.25 -3.60 -5.54
CA ARG A 363 23.07 -4.48 -6.37
C ARG A 363 22.89 -5.94 -5.94
N THR A 364 23.14 -6.86 -6.87
CA THR A 364 23.09 -8.29 -6.56
C THR A 364 24.20 -8.66 -5.57
N ASP A 365 23.81 -9.04 -4.36
CA ASP A 365 24.66 -9.58 -3.32
C ASP A 365 23.87 -10.62 -2.48
N GLN A 366 24.24 -10.86 -1.23
CA GLN A 366 23.53 -11.81 -0.37
C GLN A 366 22.12 -11.37 0.02
N ALA A 367 21.83 -10.06 0.00
CA ALA A 367 20.49 -9.51 0.28
C ALA A 367 19.54 -9.64 -0.93
N ASN A 368 20.08 -9.92 -2.11
CA ASN A 368 19.35 -10.13 -3.35
C ASN A 368 18.25 -9.08 -3.63
N HIS A 369 18.59 -7.79 -3.37
CA HIS A 369 17.69 -6.63 -3.55
C HIS A 369 16.53 -6.52 -2.57
N GLN A 370 16.47 -7.35 -1.52
CA GLN A 370 15.45 -7.30 -0.47
C GLN A 370 16.04 -6.72 0.81
N TYR A 371 15.48 -5.65 1.32
CA TYR A 371 16.06 -4.84 2.38
C TYR A 371 15.03 -4.47 3.45
N ASP A 372 15.52 -4.17 4.64
CA ASP A 372 14.74 -3.46 5.65
C ASP A 372 14.49 -2.00 5.22
N LEU A 373 13.35 -1.43 5.59
CA LEU A 373 12.99 -0.06 5.23
C LEU A 373 14.00 0.98 5.72
N SER A 374 14.70 0.72 6.83
CA SER A 374 15.76 1.58 7.35
C SER A 374 16.93 1.74 6.38
N ASP A 375 17.26 0.71 5.59
CA ASP A 375 18.33 0.75 4.59
C ASP A 375 18.05 1.79 3.48
N PHE A 376 16.79 2.09 3.18
CA PHE A 376 16.44 3.12 2.20
C PHE A 376 16.95 4.51 2.62
N SER A 377 16.75 4.88 3.89
CA SER A 377 17.23 6.16 4.41
C SER A 377 18.75 6.29 4.33
N GLU A 378 19.48 5.19 4.52
CA GLU A 378 20.95 5.18 4.39
C GLU A 378 21.37 5.43 2.94
N THR A 379 20.65 4.90 1.93
CA THR A 379 20.99 5.17 0.52
C THR A 379 20.91 6.65 0.15
N LEU A 380 19.97 7.39 0.74
CA LEU A 380 19.83 8.84 0.53
C LEU A 380 21.03 9.61 1.13
N LYS A 381 21.51 9.20 2.31
CA LYS A 381 22.65 9.83 3.00
C LYS A 381 23.97 9.53 2.28
N ASP A 382 24.20 8.26 1.96
CA ASP A 382 25.50 7.77 1.46
C ASP A 382 25.70 8.02 -0.02
N GLY A 383 24.64 8.27 -0.73
CA GLY A 383 24.74 8.64 -2.12
C GLY A 383 24.73 7.48 -3.10
N ASN A 384 23.99 6.43 -2.76
CA ASN A 384 23.81 5.23 -3.60
C ASN A 384 22.33 4.84 -3.78
N LEU A 385 21.42 5.84 -3.80
CA LEU A 385 20.00 5.59 -4.07
C LEU A 385 19.84 4.76 -5.35
N PRO A 386 19.15 3.59 -5.31
CA PRO A 386 18.91 2.79 -6.49
C PRO A 386 18.14 3.54 -7.59
N SER A 387 18.23 3.05 -8.83
CA SER A 387 17.46 3.58 -9.95
C SER A 387 15.97 3.30 -9.78
N VAL A 388 15.60 2.16 -9.19
CA VAL A 388 14.22 1.80 -8.85
C VAL A 388 14.19 1.33 -7.39
N SER A 389 13.33 1.94 -6.59
CA SER A 389 13.11 1.58 -5.19
C SER A 389 11.62 1.41 -4.94
N TYR A 390 11.22 0.27 -4.44
CA TYR A 390 9.88 0.03 -3.90
C TYR A 390 9.95 0.14 -2.39
N LEU A 391 9.01 0.85 -1.80
CA LEU A 391 8.94 1.06 -0.36
C LEU A 391 7.60 0.56 0.15
N LYS A 392 7.62 -0.28 1.17
CA LYS A 392 6.45 -0.77 1.90
C LYS A 392 6.59 -0.41 3.37
N ALA A 393 5.57 0.20 3.95
CA ALA A 393 5.55 0.59 5.36
C ALA A 393 5.66 -0.62 6.32
N THR A 394 5.79 -0.35 7.61
CA THR A 394 5.42 -1.32 8.64
C THR A 394 3.91 -1.49 8.67
N THR A 395 3.41 -2.61 9.17
CA THR A 395 1.98 -2.88 9.28
C THR A 395 1.21 -1.72 9.93
N ALA A 396 1.71 -1.20 11.07
CA ALA A 396 1.07 -0.08 11.77
C ALA A 396 1.09 1.26 11.00
N GLN A 397 1.78 1.36 9.87
CA GLN A 397 1.93 2.60 9.09
C GLN A 397 1.52 2.43 7.61
N SER A 398 0.91 1.31 7.27
CA SER A 398 0.59 0.94 5.89
C SER A 398 -0.67 1.62 5.35
N GLY A 399 -1.55 2.09 6.19
CA GLY A 399 -2.90 2.55 5.83
C GLY A 399 -3.97 1.48 5.97
N HIS A 400 -3.62 0.20 6.02
CA HIS A 400 -4.55 -0.93 6.03
C HIS A 400 -5.61 -0.82 7.13
N PRO A 401 -6.90 -0.74 6.81
CA PRO A 401 -7.97 -0.76 7.81
C PRO A 401 -7.86 -1.97 8.74
N GLY A 402 -8.24 -1.82 10.00
CA GLY A 402 -8.10 -2.89 10.98
C GLY A 402 -6.70 -3.09 11.56
N GLU A 403 -5.65 -2.60 10.92
CA GLU A 403 -4.25 -2.73 11.34
C GLU A 403 -3.53 -1.39 11.43
N SER A 404 -3.89 -0.42 10.61
CA SER A 404 -3.33 0.92 10.51
C SER A 404 -4.45 1.96 10.33
N ASP A 405 -4.09 3.17 10.02
CA ASP A 405 -5.00 4.27 9.75
C ASP A 405 -4.33 5.35 8.89
N PRO A 406 -5.12 6.27 8.25
CA PRO A 406 -4.58 7.30 7.38
C PRO A 406 -3.69 8.35 8.07
N LEU A 407 -3.63 8.38 9.39
CA LEU A 407 -2.79 9.34 10.13
C LEU A 407 -1.37 8.81 10.34
N ASP A 408 -1.25 7.53 10.67
CA ASP A 408 0.04 6.85 10.78
C ASP A 408 0.66 6.63 9.40
N GLU A 409 -0.14 6.26 8.39
CA GLU A 409 0.24 6.27 6.97
C GLU A 409 0.78 7.63 6.54
N GLN A 410 0.06 8.71 6.79
CA GLN A 410 0.49 10.07 6.46
C GLN A 410 1.84 10.41 7.09
N GLN A 411 2.07 10.04 8.35
CA GLN A 411 3.34 10.31 9.01
C GLN A 411 4.51 9.66 8.28
N TRP A 412 4.36 8.41 7.88
CA TRP A 412 5.39 7.67 7.17
C TRP A 412 5.61 8.21 5.76
N ILE A 413 4.54 8.38 4.97
CA ILE A 413 4.62 8.92 3.60
C ILE A 413 5.30 10.30 3.61
N VAL A 414 4.82 11.22 4.47
CA VAL A 414 5.33 12.60 4.50
C VAL A 414 6.80 12.64 4.95
N ASN A 415 7.19 11.84 5.93
CA ASN A 415 8.60 11.74 6.34
C ASN A 415 9.47 11.24 5.18
N THR A 416 9.03 10.23 4.47
CA THR A 416 9.74 9.62 3.35
C THR A 416 9.87 10.61 2.18
N VAL A 417 8.77 11.21 1.75
CA VAL A 417 8.76 12.20 0.67
C VAL A 417 9.62 13.41 1.00
N ASN A 418 9.51 13.97 2.21
CA ASN A 418 10.35 15.08 2.66
C ASN A 418 11.84 14.75 2.60
N GLN A 419 12.26 13.52 2.94
CA GLN A 419 13.67 13.10 2.85
C GLN A 419 14.14 13.05 1.39
N ILE A 420 13.31 12.51 0.49
CA ILE A 420 13.64 12.41 -0.94
C ILE A 420 13.71 13.80 -1.58
N GLU A 421 12.72 14.66 -1.34
CA GLU A 421 12.66 16.01 -1.89
C GLU A 421 13.83 16.90 -1.42
N GLN A 422 14.36 16.66 -0.23
CA GLN A 422 15.52 17.37 0.31
C GLN A 422 16.86 16.74 -0.07
N SER A 423 16.83 15.58 -0.75
CA SER A 423 18.04 14.87 -1.15
C SER A 423 18.68 15.49 -2.41
N ARG A 424 19.93 15.13 -2.64
CA ARG A 424 20.65 15.46 -3.90
C ARG A 424 20.02 14.83 -5.15
N TYR A 425 19.14 13.84 -4.99
CA TYR A 425 18.52 13.09 -6.08
C TYR A 425 17.24 13.74 -6.60
N TRP A 426 16.64 14.64 -5.83
CA TRP A 426 15.33 15.24 -6.15
C TRP A 426 15.18 15.69 -7.59
N ALA A 427 16.21 16.37 -8.14
CA ALA A 427 16.18 16.91 -9.50
C ALA A 427 15.95 15.88 -10.62
N SER A 428 16.07 14.59 -10.33
CA SER A 428 15.87 13.50 -11.29
C SER A 428 15.05 12.34 -10.73
N THR A 429 14.25 12.61 -9.70
CA THR A 429 13.41 11.61 -9.04
C THR A 429 11.94 11.79 -9.40
N ALA A 430 11.24 10.67 -9.56
CA ALA A 430 9.79 10.58 -9.50
C ALA A 430 9.42 9.66 -8.34
N ILE A 431 8.45 10.09 -7.52
CA ILE A 431 7.83 9.28 -6.48
C ILE A 431 6.42 8.95 -6.97
N VAL A 432 6.04 7.69 -6.93
CA VAL A 432 4.67 7.23 -7.17
C VAL A 432 4.13 6.73 -5.84
N ILE A 433 3.01 7.28 -5.39
CA ILE A 433 2.24 6.74 -4.26
C ILE A 433 1.03 6.05 -4.86
N THR A 434 0.85 4.77 -4.58
CA THR A 434 -0.29 3.96 -5.03
C THR A 434 -0.52 2.81 -4.05
N TYR A 435 -1.63 2.12 -4.21
CA TYR A 435 -2.14 1.10 -3.29
C TYR A 435 -2.20 -0.24 -4.01
N ASP A 436 -2.23 -1.33 -3.25
CA ASP A 436 -2.30 -2.70 -3.77
C ASP A 436 -3.71 -3.08 -4.19
N ASP A 437 -4.70 -2.86 -3.33
CA ASP A 437 -6.11 -3.11 -3.57
C ASP A 437 -7.00 -2.06 -2.90
N SER A 438 -8.31 -2.27 -2.92
CA SER A 438 -9.32 -1.32 -2.46
C SER A 438 -9.81 -1.54 -1.03
N ASP A 439 -9.40 -2.62 -0.34
CA ASP A 439 -10.04 -3.11 0.89
C ASP A 439 -11.57 -3.36 0.73
N GLY A 440 -12.04 -3.52 -0.48
CA GLY A 440 -13.49 -3.59 -0.73
C GLY A 440 -14.25 -2.28 -0.52
N TRP A 441 -13.60 -1.15 -0.20
CA TRP A 441 -14.24 0.16 -0.08
C TRP A 441 -14.95 0.57 -1.35
N TYR A 442 -16.11 1.19 -1.18
CA TYR A 442 -16.92 1.65 -2.29
C TYR A 442 -16.19 2.63 -3.20
N ASP A 443 -16.19 2.34 -4.49
CA ASP A 443 -15.93 3.31 -5.56
C ASP A 443 -17.16 3.38 -6.48
N HIS A 444 -17.57 4.58 -6.88
CA HIS A 444 -18.80 4.75 -7.66
C HIS A 444 -18.62 4.46 -9.15
N VAL A 445 -17.40 4.37 -9.65
CA VAL A 445 -17.13 4.20 -11.07
C VAL A 445 -17.02 2.72 -11.40
N ALA A 446 -17.93 2.24 -12.26
CA ALA A 446 -17.85 0.87 -12.74
C ALA A 446 -16.58 0.65 -13.55
N PRO A 447 -15.78 -0.37 -13.24
CA PRO A 447 -14.59 -0.69 -13.99
C PRO A 447 -14.95 -1.16 -15.40
N LYS A 448 -14.03 -0.92 -16.31
CA LYS A 448 -14.06 -1.58 -17.60
C LYS A 448 -13.25 -2.86 -17.50
N LEU A 449 -13.91 -4.00 -17.49
CA LEU A 449 -13.20 -5.27 -17.54
C LEU A 449 -12.40 -5.38 -18.84
N LEU A 450 -11.09 -5.40 -18.72
CA LEU A 450 -10.15 -5.60 -19.84
C LEU A 450 -9.75 -7.04 -20.00
N ASN A 451 -9.83 -7.82 -18.93
CA ASN A 451 -9.55 -9.24 -18.93
C ASN A 451 -10.66 -9.99 -18.23
N GLY A 452 -11.06 -11.11 -18.79
CA GLY A 452 -12.04 -12.03 -18.22
C GLY A 452 -11.40 -13.19 -17.49
N SER A 453 -12.26 -14.00 -16.90
CA SER A 453 -11.89 -15.23 -16.21
C SER A 453 -12.97 -16.29 -16.48
N ASP A 454 -12.65 -17.59 -16.43
CA ASP A 454 -13.54 -18.66 -16.82
C ASP A 454 -13.72 -19.75 -15.74
N ASN A 455 -13.41 -19.44 -14.49
CA ASN A 455 -13.55 -20.37 -13.38
C ASN A 455 -14.81 -20.08 -12.55
N SER A 456 -15.93 -20.68 -12.91
CA SER A 456 -17.24 -20.47 -12.26
C SER A 456 -17.29 -20.79 -10.75
N SER A 457 -16.23 -21.30 -10.15
CA SER A 457 -16.16 -21.50 -8.70
C SER A 457 -15.69 -20.26 -7.93
N ILE A 458 -15.05 -19.31 -8.63
CA ILE A 458 -14.50 -18.08 -8.06
C ILE A 458 -14.89 -16.82 -8.84
N ASP A 459 -15.53 -16.96 -10.01
CA ASP A 459 -15.90 -15.86 -10.89
C ASP A 459 -17.42 -15.63 -10.90
N THR A 460 -17.81 -14.36 -11.05
CA THR A 460 -19.17 -13.97 -11.40
C THR A 460 -19.40 -14.10 -12.91
N ALA A 461 -20.68 -14.11 -13.31
CA ALA A 461 -21.05 -14.12 -14.74
C ALA A 461 -20.49 -12.90 -15.52
N MET A 462 -20.14 -11.82 -14.85
CA MET A 462 -19.51 -10.63 -15.43
C MET A 462 -18.10 -10.96 -15.94
N CYS A 463 -17.30 -11.60 -15.11
CA CYS A 463 -15.96 -12.06 -15.46
C CYS A 463 -15.97 -13.14 -16.52
N GLU A 464 -16.88 -14.14 -16.40
CA GLU A 464 -17.03 -15.23 -17.38
C GLU A 464 -17.49 -14.75 -18.77
N ALA A 465 -18.27 -13.65 -18.82
CA ALA A 465 -18.74 -13.07 -20.09
C ALA A 465 -17.67 -12.22 -20.79
N THR A 466 -16.61 -11.84 -20.09
CA THR A 466 -15.52 -11.02 -20.64
C THR A 466 -14.44 -11.90 -21.27
N ALA A 467 -13.90 -11.49 -22.40
CA ALA A 467 -12.85 -12.25 -23.07
C ALA A 467 -11.56 -12.27 -22.25
N VAL A 468 -10.95 -13.42 -22.08
CA VAL A 468 -9.58 -13.54 -21.55
C VAL A 468 -8.61 -12.99 -22.58
N THR A 469 -7.88 -11.96 -22.25
CA THR A 469 -6.95 -11.25 -23.15
C THR A 469 -5.50 -11.35 -22.70
N VAL A 470 -5.27 -11.59 -21.42
CA VAL A 470 -3.94 -11.65 -20.81
C VAL A 470 -3.88 -12.84 -19.84
N GLY A 471 -2.82 -13.64 -19.91
CA GLY A 471 -2.52 -14.72 -19.00
C GLY A 471 -3.47 -15.93 -19.14
N SER A 472 -3.73 -16.61 -18.02
CA SER A 472 -4.62 -17.76 -17.95
C SER A 472 -6.10 -17.37 -17.94
N GLY A 473 -7.00 -18.34 -18.08
CA GLY A 473 -8.44 -18.13 -18.03
C GLY A 473 -9.04 -18.08 -16.63
N SER A 474 -8.29 -18.35 -15.57
CA SER A 474 -8.80 -18.42 -14.20
C SER A 474 -8.17 -17.38 -13.30
N GLY A 475 -8.98 -16.74 -12.43
CA GLY A 475 -8.52 -15.89 -11.32
C GLY A 475 -7.86 -14.57 -11.74
N ARG A 476 -8.07 -14.08 -12.97
CA ARG A 476 -7.45 -12.84 -13.47
C ARG A 476 -8.46 -11.86 -14.05
N CYS A 477 -9.66 -11.83 -13.51
CA CYS A 477 -10.65 -10.84 -13.90
C CYS A 477 -10.21 -9.44 -13.43
N GLY A 478 -10.37 -8.43 -14.27
CA GLY A 478 -10.06 -7.03 -13.94
C GLY A 478 -10.35 -6.12 -15.15
N TYR A 479 -10.36 -4.82 -14.92
CA TYR A 479 -10.02 -4.08 -13.68
C TYR A 479 -11.02 -4.31 -12.53
N SER A 480 -10.56 -4.03 -11.30
CA SER A 480 -11.36 -3.88 -10.10
C SER A 480 -11.66 -2.39 -9.81
N GLN A 481 -11.75 -1.96 -8.55
CA GLN A 481 -12.04 -0.59 -8.15
C GLN A 481 -10.90 0.36 -8.53
N ARG A 482 -11.20 1.68 -8.55
CA ARG A 482 -10.13 2.67 -8.70
C ARG A 482 -9.35 2.80 -7.39
N LEU A 483 -8.04 2.91 -7.54
CA LEU A 483 -7.09 3.16 -6.46
C LEU A 483 -6.50 4.57 -6.56
N PRO A 484 -6.15 5.23 -5.45
CA PRO A 484 -5.40 6.48 -5.50
C PRO A 484 -4.04 6.29 -6.18
N MET A 485 -3.67 7.24 -7.03
CA MET A 485 -2.32 7.35 -7.56
C MET A 485 -1.88 8.82 -7.62
N ILE A 486 -0.78 9.13 -6.93
CA ILE A 486 -0.15 10.46 -6.93
C ILE A 486 1.27 10.32 -7.43
N VAL A 487 1.68 11.21 -8.34
CA VAL A 487 3.07 11.30 -8.78
C VAL A 487 3.67 12.62 -8.32
N ILE A 488 4.74 12.53 -7.54
CA ILE A 488 5.48 13.65 -6.96
C ILE A 488 6.84 13.72 -7.66
N SER A 489 7.05 14.76 -8.45
CA SER A 489 8.28 14.93 -9.22
C SER A 489 8.45 16.37 -9.68
N PRO A 490 9.68 16.85 -9.90
CA PRO A 490 9.91 18.11 -10.64
C PRO A 490 9.28 18.13 -12.04
N TYR A 491 8.91 16.98 -12.58
CA TYR A 491 8.40 16.80 -13.94
C TYR A 491 6.91 16.53 -14.00
N THR A 492 6.16 16.77 -12.93
CA THR A 492 4.69 16.79 -12.97
C THR A 492 4.20 18.18 -13.35
N ARG A 493 2.94 18.27 -13.76
CA ARG A 493 2.21 19.54 -13.74
C ARG A 493 1.79 19.86 -12.33
N ASP A 494 1.87 21.11 -11.94
CA ASP A 494 1.37 21.60 -10.66
C ASP A 494 -0.16 21.57 -10.63
N ASN A 495 -0.74 21.11 -9.53
CA ASN A 495 -2.18 21.10 -9.28
C ASN A 495 -2.98 20.42 -10.42
N TYR A 496 -2.60 19.22 -10.80
CA TYR A 496 -3.09 18.55 -12.00
C TYR A 496 -3.79 17.22 -11.68
N VAL A 497 -4.97 17.04 -12.26
CA VAL A 497 -5.70 15.76 -12.26
C VAL A 497 -5.64 15.17 -13.66
N SER A 498 -5.07 13.99 -13.79
CA SER A 498 -5.04 13.20 -15.01
C SER A 498 -6.22 12.21 -15.03
N SER A 499 -7.01 12.23 -16.08
CA SER A 499 -8.03 11.20 -16.36
C SER A 499 -7.56 10.19 -17.42
N ASN A 500 -6.26 10.13 -17.70
CA ASN A 500 -5.72 9.05 -18.51
C ASN A 500 -5.83 7.73 -17.76
N LEU A 501 -6.15 6.67 -18.49
CA LEU A 501 -6.16 5.32 -17.93
C LEU A 501 -4.76 4.96 -17.42
N THR A 502 -4.68 4.56 -16.16
CA THR A 502 -3.55 3.88 -15.53
C THR A 502 -4.07 2.73 -14.68
N ASP A 503 -3.20 1.82 -14.30
CA ASP A 503 -3.46 0.74 -13.34
C ASP A 503 -2.17 0.45 -12.57
N THR A 504 -2.21 -0.48 -11.63
CA THR A 504 -1.05 -0.87 -10.80
C THR A 504 0.17 -1.21 -11.66
N THR A 505 -0.03 -1.87 -12.81
CA THR A 505 1.07 -2.26 -13.73
C THR A 505 1.64 -1.09 -14.55
N SER A 506 1.05 0.10 -14.48
CA SER A 506 1.62 1.31 -15.12
C SER A 506 3.01 1.64 -14.58
N VAL A 507 3.31 1.23 -13.35
CA VAL A 507 4.65 1.32 -12.73
C VAL A 507 5.64 0.43 -13.47
N VAL A 508 5.29 -0.85 -13.68
CA VAL A 508 6.11 -1.81 -14.45
C VAL A 508 6.38 -1.26 -15.85
N LYS A 509 5.32 -0.81 -16.52
CA LYS A 509 5.41 -0.22 -17.86
C LYS A 509 6.37 0.96 -17.93
N PHE A 510 6.33 1.87 -16.96
CA PHE A 510 7.24 3.01 -16.92
C PHE A 510 8.70 2.57 -16.70
N ILE A 511 8.96 1.59 -15.83
CA ILE A 511 10.31 1.03 -15.62
C ILE A 511 10.85 0.45 -16.91
N GLU A 512 10.07 -0.37 -17.59
CA GLU A 512 10.44 -1.00 -18.85
C GLU A 512 10.75 0.00 -19.97
N GLN A 513 9.95 1.06 -20.07
CA GLN A 513 10.18 2.14 -21.03
C GLN A 513 11.44 2.94 -20.70
N ASN A 514 11.62 3.29 -19.43
CA ASN A 514 12.67 4.21 -19.01
C ASN A 514 14.07 3.58 -18.92
N TRP A 515 14.19 2.35 -18.42
CA TRP A 515 15.48 1.68 -18.19
C TRP A 515 15.74 0.49 -19.10
N LEU A 516 14.69 -0.22 -19.54
CA LEU A 516 14.80 -1.51 -20.23
C LEU A 516 14.61 -1.40 -21.74
N HIS A 517 14.57 -0.16 -22.28
CA HIS A 517 14.39 0.10 -23.71
C HIS A 517 13.13 -0.54 -24.31
N GLY A 518 12.07 -0.67 -23.50
CA GLY A 518 10.79 -1.27 -23.88
C GLY A 518 10.80 -2.81 -23.89
N GLN A 519 11.79 -3.46 -23.28
CA GLN A 519 11.71 -4.89 -23.01
C GLN A 519 10.58 -5.15 -22.03
N ARG A 520 9.68 -6.08 -22.36
CA ARG A 520 8.47 -6.39 -21.60
C ARG A 520 8.53 -7.76 -20.95
N ILE A 521 7.78 -7.90 -19.84
CA ILE A 521 7.47 -9.19 -19.25
C ILE A 521 6.39 -9.85 -20.11
N PRO A 522 6.65 -11.05 -20.68
CA PRO A 522 5.67 -11.71 -21.54
C PRO A 522 4.41 -12.11 -20.76
N GLY A 523 3.24 -11.73 -21.25
CA GLY A 523 1.96 -12.06 -20.62
C GLY A 523 1.53 -11.15 -19.47
N SER A 524 2.31 -10.11 -19.18
CA SER A 524 1.99 -9.11 -18.16
C SER A 524 0.80 -8.23 -18.58
N PHE A 525 0.02 -7.79 -17.60
CA PHE A 525 -1.04 -6.78 -17.76
C PHE A 525 -0.51 -5.41 -18.19
N ASP A 526 0.76 -5.10 -17.99
CA ASP A 526 1.38 -3.86 -18.44
C ASP A 526 1.22 -3.62 -19.95
N ALA A 527 0.98 -4.68 -20.72
CA ALA A 527 0.67 -4.60 -22.15
C ALA A 527 -0.60 -3.77 -22.42
N THR A 528 -1.58 -3.82 -21.52
CA THR A 528 -2.88 -3.11 -21.64
C THR A 528 -2.95 -1.84 -20.82
N SER A 529 -2.05 -1.64 -19.88
CA SER A 529 -2.03 -0.47 -18.99
C SER A 529 -1.68 0.83 -19.71
N GLY A 530 -2.03 1.97 -19.10
CA GLY A 530 -1.60 3.29 -19.54
C GLY A 530 -0.15 3.59 -19.17
N SER A 531 0.45 4.61 -19.77
CA SER A 531 1.79 5.09 -19.42
C SER A 531 1.72 6.33 -18.55
N LEU A 532 2.55 6.42 -17.50
CA LEU A 532 2.61 7.57 -16.61
C LEU A 532 3.02 8.86 -17.34
N ASP A 533 3.78 8.76 -18.43
CA ASP A 533 4.29 9.86 -19.24
C ASP A 533 3.54 10.04 -20.58
N ALA A 534 2.39 9.41 -20.74
CA ALA A 534 1.54 9.64 -21.92
C ALA A 534 1.12 11.12 -22.01
N PRO A 535 0.81 11.66 -23.20
CA PRO A 535 0.28 13.01 -23.32
C PRO A 535 -0.95 13.22 -22.42
N GLY A 536 -0.87 14.17 -21.49
CA GLY A 536 -1.90 14.37 -20.46
C GLY A 536 -1.79 13.42 -19.25
N GLY A 537 -0.73 12.64 -19.16
CA GLY A 537 -0.43 11.77 -18.03
C GLY A 537 0.12 12.52 -16.82
N LEU A 538 0.58 11.74 -15.84
CA LEU A 538 1.06 12.22 -14.55
C LEU A 538 2.47 12.84 -14.64
N LEU A 539 3.32 12.36 -15.56
CA LEU A 539 4.62 12.94 -15.88
C LEU A 539 4.54 13.69 -17.21
N ASP A 540 5.08 14.90 -17.28
CA ASP A 540 5.14 15.71 -18.48
C ASP A 540 6.53 16.34 -18.65
N PHE A 541 7.36 15.73 -19.46
CA PHE A 541 8.73 16.19 -19.74
C PHE A 541 8.81 17.40 -20.69
N ASN A 542 7.67 17.91 -21.17
CA ASN A 542 7.58 19.11 -21.98
C ASN A 542 7.32 20.38 -21.15
N VAL A 543 6.94 20.23 -19.89
CA VAL A 543 6.80 21.38 -18.97
C VAL A 543 8.16 21.78 -18.38
N ARG A 544 8.25 23.03 -17.91
CA ARG A 544 9.43 23.47 -17.17
C ARG A 544 9.46 22.75 -15.81
N PRO A 545 10.53 22.02 -15.48
CA PRO A 545 10.58 21.30 -14.22
C PRO A 545 10.64 22.24 -13.01
N HIS A 546 9.98 21.84 -11.92
CA HIS A 546 9.91 22.55 -10.66
C HIS A 546 10.77 21.83 -9.61
N PHE A 547 11.97 22.33 -9.36
CA PHE A 547 12.94 21.69 -8.46
C PHE A 547 12.78 22.09 -6.98
N GLN A 548 11.88 23.01 -6.67
CA GLN A 548 11.68 23.42 -5.28
C GLN A 548 10.79 22.40 -4.57
N PRO A 549 11.25 21.83 -3.44
CA PRO A 549 10.47 20.84 -2.69
C PRO A 549 9.23 21.46 -2.03
N VAL A 550 8.22 20.63 -1.83
CA VAL A 550 7.01 20.93 -1.07
C VAL A 550 7.04 20.15 0.25
N ILE A 551 7.55 20.79 1.28
CA ILE A 551 7.73 20.15 2.57
C ILE A 551 6.43 20.21 3.37
N LEU A 552 5.95 19.06 3.82
CA LEU A 552 4.78 18.93 4.67
C LEU A 552 5.18 18.62 6.12
N ASN A 553 4.27 18.90 7.03
CA ASN A 553 4.37 18.44 8.41
C ASN A 553 3.86 16.99 8.50
N PRO A 554 4.65 16.03 8.99
CA PRO A 554 4.26 14.62 9.00
C PRO A 554 3.00 14.33 9.83
N THR A 555 2.83 15.00 10.95
CA THR A 555 1.68 14.77 11.85
C THR A 555 0.39 15.39 11.32
N THR A 556 0.47 16.54 10.63
CA THR A 556 -0.72 17.28 10.22
C THR A 556 -0.98 17.25 8.72
N GLY A 557 -0.03 16.77 7.92
CA GLY A 557 -0.11 16.87 6.47
C GLY A 557 -0.04 18.31 5.90
N ALA A 558 0.02 19.32 6.75
CA ALA A 558 -0.01 20.70 6.33
C ALA A 558 1.29 21.16 5.66
N VAL A 559 1.20 22.04 4.65
CA VAL A 559 2.37 22.61 3.97
C VAL A 559 3.18 23.48 4.94
N VAL A 560 4.45 23.15 5.11
CA VAL A 560 5.43 23.92 5.93
C VAL A 560 6.21 24.90 5.06
N SER A 561 6.65 24.45 3.88
CA SER A 561 7.38 25.31 2.92
C SER A 561 7.24 24.78 1.49
N GLY A 562 7.46 25.61 0.51
CA GLY A 562 7.15 25.30 -0.90
C GLY A 562 5.67 25.52 -1.21
N GLY A 563 5.17 24.96 -2.31
CA GLY A 563 3.72 24.95 -2.60
C GLY A 563 3.11 26.30 -3.00
N GLY A 564 3.89 27.28 -3.30
CA GLY A 564 3.46 28.59 -3.75
C GLY A 564 3.99 28.94 -5.13
N TRP A 565 3.41 28.37 -6.19
CA TRP A 565 3.71 28.76 -7.56
C TRP A 565 2.68 29.83 -7.95
N GLY A 566 3.09 31.09 -7.88
CA GLY A 566 2.35 32.24 -8.35
C GLY A 566 2.54 32.46 -9.85
#